data_75913a435c371192e9328563ff27a839
#
_entry.id   75913a435c371192e9328563ff27a839
#
_cell.length_a   1.000
_cell.length_b   1.000
_cell.length_c   1.000
_cell.angle_alpha   90.00
_cell.angle_beta   90.00
_cell.angle_gamma   90.00
#
_symmetry.space_group_name_H-M   'P 1'
#
loop_
_entity.id
_entity.type
_entity.pdbx_description
1 polymer ?
#
loop_
_entity_poly.entity_id
_entity_poly.type
_entity_poly.pdbx_seq_one_letter_code
_entity_poly.pdbx_strand_id
1 'polypeptide(L)'
;MIKGTGGKYYICRGGDVFSKTANRVLSPSKDKNGYLVIGINGKQYKVHRLVADAFCRHSSNKTEVNHINGIKDDNRAENLEWVSHGENQRHRRRVLKHGECPLVNLDTKQSYRSVWEAYKSTGESVRSITKKLYLGVEWAWGHRKMSTAEE
;
A
#
# COMPACT_ATOMS: atom_id res chain seq x y z
N MET A 1 6.04 18.53 0.87
CA MET A 1 6.43 19.05 2.20
C MET A 1 5.46 18.51 3.24
N ILE A 2 5.98 18.00 4.36
CA ILE A 2 5.15 17.49 5.46
C ILE A 2 4.63 18.67 6.28
N LYS A 3 3.30 18.75 6.46
CA LYS A 3 2.65 19.83 7.21
C LYS A 3 3.14 19.87 8.67
N GLY A 4 3.26 21.06 9.24
CA GLY A 4 3.66 21.25 10.64
C GLY A 4 5.16 21.03 10.93
N THR A 5 5.99 20.82 9.93
CA THR A 5 7.44 20.59 10.11
C THR A 5 8.30 21.80 9.75
N GLY A 6 7.68 22.96 9.46
CA GLY A 6 8.41 24.18 9.07
C GLY A 6 9.26 24.02 7.81
N GLY A 7 8.85 23.16 6.88
CA GLY A 7 9.57 22.93 5.63
C GLY A 7 10.87 22.12 5.77
N LYS A 8 11.09 21.46 6.91
CA LYS A 8 12.31 20.69 7.14
C LYS A 8 12.25 19.26 6.60
N TYR A 9 11.05 18.73 6.34
CA TYR A 9 10.84 17.35 5.88
C TYR A 9 9.92 17.30 4.66
N TYR A 10 10.26 16.42 3.74
CA TYR A 10 9.53 16.19 2.49
C TYR A 10 9.19 14.71 2.37
N ILE A 11 8.03 14.42 1.79
CA ILE A 11 7.57 13.06 1.47
C ILE A 11 7.41 12.92 -0.04
N CYS A 12 7.85 11.81 -0.63
CA CYS A 12 7.59 11.48 -2.02
C CYS A 12 6.39 10.53 -2.17
N ARG A 13 5.90 10.35 -3.39
CA ARG A 13 4.79 9.43 -3.70
C ARG A 13 5.12 7.96 -3.39
N GLY A 14 6.40 7.60 -3.39
CA GLY A 14 6.89 6.25 -3.07
C GLY A 14 6.95 5.94 -1.58
N GLY A 15 6.82 6.95 -0.70
CA GLY A 15 6.89 6.79 0.75
C GLY A 15 8.23 7.17 1.38
N ASP A 16 9.23 7.60 0.59
CA ASP A 16 10.49 8.07 1.15
C ASP A 16 10.34 9.45 1.79
N VAL A 17 10.95 9.63 2.95
CA VAL A 17 10.98 10.89 3.68
C VAL A 17 12.39 11.48 3.64
N PHE A 18 12.52 12.66 3.07
CA PHE A 18 13.76 13.41 3.01
C PHE A 18 13.81 14.46 4.13
N SER A 19 14.92 14.49 4.88
CA SER A 19 15.23 15.53 5.85
C SER A 19 16.14 16.58 5.23
N LYS A 20 15.66 17.82 5.09
CA LYS A 20 16.47 18.94 4.61
C LYS A 20 17.61 19.28 5.59
N THR A 21 17.33 19.18 6.89
CA THR A 21 18.33 19.49 7.92
C THR A 21 19.47 18.48 7.94
N ALA A 22 19.15 17.19 7.81
CA ALA A 22 20.15 16.12 7.77
C ALA A 22 20.68 15.85 6.36
N ASN A 23 20.12 16.51 5.33
CA ASN A 23 20.43 16.36 3.92
C ASN A 23 20.45 14.89 3.45
N ARG A 24 19.48 14.08 3.90
CA ARG A 24 19.38 12.65 3.55
C ARG A 24 17.96 12.13 3.61
N VAL A 25 17.73 11.01 2.94
CA VAL A 25 16.53 10.19 3.13
C VAL A 25 16.61 9.50 4.49
N LEU A 26 15.52 9.55 5.24
CA LEU A 26 15.42 8.91 6.55
C LEU A 26 15.03 7.44 6.38
N SER A 27 15.63 6.57 7.19
CA SER A 27 15.30 5.14 7.21
C SER A 27 14.10 4.88 8.13
N PRO A 28 12.98 4.33 7.60
CA PRO A 28 11.86 3.95 8.43
C PRO A 28 12.14 2.65 9.19
N SER A 29 11.47 2.47 10.33
CA SER A 29 11.44 1.21 11.07
C SER A 29 10.03 0.61 11.03
N LYS A 30 9.88 -0.68 11.34
CA LYS A 30 8.56 -1.31 11.47
C LYS A 30 8.05 -1.21 12.90
N ASP A 31 6.79 -0.80 13.06
CA ASP A 31 6.10 -0.89 14.34
C ASP A 31 5.67 -2.33 14.65
N LYS A 32 5.15 -2.58 15.87
CA LYS A 32 4.67 -3.90 16.30
C LYS A 32 3.55 -4.49 15.42
N ASN A 33 2.90 -3.66 14.64
CA ASN A 33 1.81 -4.05 13.75
C ASN A 33 2.28 -4.24 12.28
N GLY A 34 3.58 -4.04 12.01
CA GLY A 34 4.18 -4.18 10.70
C GLY A 34 4.10 -2.96 9.78
N TYR A 35 3.64 -1.81 10.29
CA TYR A 35 3.63 -0.56 9.54
C TYR A 35 4.98 0.14 9.60
N LEU A 36 5.37 0.79 8.49
CA LEU A 36 6.54 1.65 8.50
C LEU A 36 6.27 2.95 9.27
N VAL A 37 7.16 3.26 10.19
CA VAL A 37 7.14 4.49 11.01
C VAL A 37 8.45 5.24 10.89
N ILE A 38 8.39 6.56 11.05
CA ILE A 38 9.54 7.45 10.96
C ILE A 38 9.52 8.49 12.07
N GLY A 39 10.68 8.77 12.64
CA GLY A 39 10.85 9.80 13.66
C GLY A 39 11.05 11.18 13.03
N ILE A 40 10.20 12.14 13.39
CA ILE A 40 10.28 13.54 12.97
C ILE A 40 10.10 14.42 14.22
N ASN A 41 11.09 15.25 14.52
CA ASN A 41 11.07 16.16 15.67
C ASN A 41 10.67 15.46 17.01
N GLY A 42 11.23 14.27 17.26
CA GLY A 42 10.96 13.49 18.49
C GLY A 42 9.61 12.77 18.52
N LYS A 43 8.81 12.85 17.44
CA LYS A 43 7.53 12.14 17.31
C LYS A 43 7.60 11.07 16.22
N GLN A 44 6.89 9.97 16.43
CA GLN A 44 6.77 8.93 15.41
C GLN A 44 5.53 9.15 14.52
N TYR A 45 5.73 9.01 13.23
CA TYR A 45 4.68 9.14 12.21
C TYR A 45 4.62 7.87 11.37
N LYS A 46 3.42 7.42 11.06
CA LYS A 46 3.20 6.32 10.12
C LYS A 46 3.40 6.83 8.70
N VAL A 47 4.30 6.19 7.94
CA VAL A 47 4.66 6.61 6.58
C VAL A 47 3.44 6.66 5.65
N HIS A 48 2.61 5.60 5.64
CA HIS A 48 1.39 5.57 4.82
C HIS A 48 0.45 6.76 5.08
N ARG A 49 0.36 7.23 6.33
CA ARG A 49 -0.47 8.41 6.64
C ARG A 49 0.14 9.69 6.07
N LEU A 50 1.46 9.87 6.16
CA LEU A 50 2.14 11.02 5.56
C LEU A 50 1.97 11.07 4.04
N VAL A 51 2.04 9.90 3.37
CA VAL A 51 1.80 9.80 1.93
C VAL A 51 0.34 10.08 1.60
N ALA A 52 -0.60 9.47 2.32
CA ALA A 52 -2.02 9.67 2.06
C ALA A 52 -2.45 11.13 2.29
N ASP A 53 -1.95 11.79 3.34
CA ASP A 53 -2.19 13.22 3.60
C ASP A 53 -1.67 14.15 2.48
N ALA A 54 -0.58 13.75 1.83
CA ALA A 54 0.07 14.57 0.80
C ALA A 54 -0.48 14.33 -0.60
N PHE A 55 -0.90 13.11 -0.92
CA PHE A 55 -1.13 12.68 -2.30
C PHE A 55 -2.48 12.01 -2.57
N CYS A 56 -3.19 11.53 -1.54
CA CYS A 56 -4.49 10.88 -1.73
C CYS A 56 -5.63 11.85 -1.45
N ARG A 57 -6.70 11.76 -2.24
CA ARG A 57 -7.89 12.58 -2.05
C ARG A 57 -8.57 12.23 -0.73
N HIS A 58 -8.68 13.21 0.16
CA HIS A 58 -9.34 13.08 1.45
C HIS A 58 -10.83 13.44 1.36
N SER A 59 -11.67 12.71 2.10
CA SER A 59 -13.08 13.02 2.30
C SER A 59 -13.37 13.11 3.81
N SER A 60 -14.23 14.02 4.23
CA SER A 60 -14.45 14.39 5.64
C SER A 60 -14.87 13.23 6.55
N ASN A 61 -15.54 12.21 5.99
CA ASN A 61 -16.01 11.03 6.72
C ASN A 61 -15.06 9.82 6.63
N LYS A 62 -13.88 9.98 6.02
CA LYS A 62 -12.90 8.92 5.83
C LYS A 62 -11.66 9.23 6.67
N THR A 63 -11.45 8.49 7.74
CA THR A 63 -10.43 8.77 8.77
C THR A 63 -9.31 7.73 8.83
N GLU A 64 -9.47 6.61 8.12
CA GLU A 64 -8.48 5.55 8.07
C GLU A 64 -7.79 5.50 6.71
N VAL A 65 -6.51 5.12 6.71
CA VAL A 65 -5.76 4.84 5.48
C VAL A 65 -5.66 3.34 5.29
N ASN A 66 -6.12 2.86 4.14
CA ASN A 66 -6.08 1.47 3.74
C ASN A 66 -4.97 1.25 2.71
N HIS A 67 -4.30 0.09 2.80
CA HIS A 67 -3.43 -0.42 1.74
C HIS A 67 -4.27 -1.31 0.83
N ILE A 68 -4.46 -0.88 -0.42
CA ILE A 68 -5.35 -1.56 -1.39
C ILE A 68 -4.94 -3.01 -1.59
N ASN A 69 -3.63 -3.29 -1.66
CA ASN A 69 -3.09 -4.64 -1.80
C ASN A 69 -2.93 -5.41 -0.48
N GLY A 70 -3.26 -4.80 0.67
CA GLY A 70 -3.10 -5.39 2.00
C GLY A 70 -1.66 -5.47 2.51
N ILE A 71 -0.67 -4.95 1.78
CA ILE A 71 0.76 -4.97 2.16
C ILE A 71 1.09 -3.69 2.91
N LYS A 72 1.31 -3.80 4.22
CA LYS A 72 1.45 -2.67 5.16
C LYS A 72 2.72 -1.82 4.99
N ASP A 73 3.71 -2.32 4.29
CA ASP A 73 4.96 -1.61 3.99
C ASP A 73 5.05 -1.10 2.54
N ASP A 74 4.03 -1.36 1.71
CA ASP A 74 3.90 -0.76 0.39
C ASP A 74 3.16 0.59 0.48
N ASN A 75 3.92 1.65 0.77
CA ASN A 75 3.38 2.98 1.04
C ASN A 75 3.32 3.90 -0.19
N ARG A 76 3.35 3.35 -1.40
CA ARG A 76 3.15 4.13 -2.61
C ARG A 76 1.75 4.76 -2.62
N ALA A 77 1.64 5.99 -3.07
CA ALA A 77 0.37 6.72 -3.09
C ALA A 77 -0.73 6.00 -3.89
N GLU A 78 -0.35 5.30 -4.96
CA GLU A 78 -1.25 4.51 -5.82
C GLU A 78 -1.87 3.31 -5.10
N ASN A 79 -1.21 2.84 -4.03
CA ASN A 79 -1.67 1.73 -3.20
C ASN A 79 -2.42 2.18 -1.94
N LEU A 80 -2.59 3.49 -1.74
CA LEU A 80 -3.21 4.04 -0.53
C LEU A 80 -4.51 4.75 -0.86
N GLU A 81 -5.48 4.57 0.02
CA GLU A 81 -6.77 5.26 -0.06
C GLU A 81 -7.28 5.64 1.32
N TRP A 82 -7.99 6.77 1.40
CA TRP A 82 -8.74 7.13 2.59
C TRP A 82 -10.07 6.37 2.61
N VAL A 83 -10.39 5.74 3.74
CA VAL A 83 -11.58 4.93 3.92
C VAL A 83 -12.27 5.23 5.25
N SER A 84 -13.55 4.96 5.34
CA SER A 84 -14.25 4.88 6.62
C SER A 84 -13.88 3.57 7.34
N HIS A 85 -14.13 3.53 8.65
CA HIS A 85 -13.90 2.32 9.44
C HIS A 85 -14.64 1.09 8.86
N GLY A 86 -15.90 1.26 8.46
CA GLY A 86 -16.70 0.16 7.87
C GLY A 86 -16.13 -0.35 6.53
N GLU A 87 -15.65 0.54 5.66
CA GLU A 87 -14.98 0.17 4.41
C GLU A 87 -13.70 -0.60 4.67
N ASN A 88 -12.87 -0.13 5.62
CA ASN A 88 -11.63 -0.79 6.00
C ASN A 88 -11.86 -2.19 6.56
N GLN A 89 -12.88 -2.36 7.42
CA GLN A 89 -13.26 -3.68 7.94
C GLN A 89 -13.74 -4.63 6.84
N ARG A 90 -14.51 -4.16 5.87
CA ARG A 90 -14.94 -4.96 4.71
C ARG A 90 -13.74 -5.38 3.84
N HIS A 91 -12.83 -4.44 3.56
CA HIS A 91 -11.60 -4.72 2.83
C HIS A 91 -10.74 -5.76 3.56
N ARG A 92 -10.51 -5.57 4.87
CA ARG A 92 -9.77 -6.50 5.71
C ARG A 92 -10.35 -7.92 5.67
N ARG A 93 -11.68 -8.06 5.73
CA ARG A 93 -12.36 -9.37 5.63
C ARG A 93 -12.10 -10.01 4.27
N ARG A 94 -12.14 -9.25 3.18
CA ARG A 94 -11.86 -9.76 1.82
C ARG A 94 -10.41 -10.21 1.69
N VAL A 95 -9.46 -9.35 2.05
CA VAL A 95 -8.02 -9.62 1.90
C VAL A 95 -7.56 -10.75 2.83
N LEU A 96 -8.02 -10.77 4.10
CA LEU A 96 -7.60 -11.77 5.07
C LEU A 96 -8.36 -13.10 4.98
N LYS A 97 -9.67 -13.09 4.63
CA LYS A 97 -10.45 -14.35 4.53
C LYS A 97 -10.34 -15.06 3.19
N HIS A 98 -10.17 -14.32 2.10
CA HIS A 98 -10.23 -14.91 0.76
C HIS A 98 -9.02 -14.59 -0.11
N GLY A 99 -8.14 -13.67 0.32
CA GLY A 99 -6.99 -13.25 -0.49
C GLY A 99 -7.40 -12.78 -1.89
N GLU A 100 -8.60 -12.18 -2.03
CA GLU A 100 -9.16 -11.77 -3.31
C GLU A 100 -8.53 -10.46 -3.82
N CYS A 101 -7.23 -10.50 -3.99
CA CYS A 101 -6.55 -9.56 -4.87
C CYS A 101 -6.17 -10.35 -6.12
N PRO A 102 -7.00 -10.32 -7.18
CA PRO A 102 -6.69 -11.05 -8.40
C PRO A 102 -5.37 -10.55 -8.98
N LEU A 103 -4.59 -11.48 -9.48
CA LEU A 103 -3.31 -11.21 -10.11
C LEU A 103 -3.15 -12.08 -11.36
N VAL A 104 -2.32 -11.61 -12.27
CA VAL A 104 -2.00 -12.31 -13.53
C VAL A 104 -0.49 -12.52 -13.58
N ASN A 105 -0.09 -13.73 -13.90
CA ASN A 105 1.28 -13.98 -14.31
C ASN A 105 1.45 -13.49 -15.75
N LEU A 106 2.38 -12.56 -15.98
CA LEU A 106 2.56 -11.89 -17.27
C LEU A 106 3.18 -12.81 -18.32
N ASP A 107 3.96 -13.82 -17.88
CA ASP A 107 4.61 -14.76 -18.78
C ASP A 107 3.64 -15.86 -19.23
N THR A 108 2.94 -16.48 -18.27
CA THR A 108 2.01 -17.58 -18.55
C THR A 108 0.59 -17.12 -18.91
N LYS A 109 0.27 -15.83 -18.71
CA LYS A 109 -1.08 -15.22 -18.83
C LYS A 109 -2.14 -15.84 -17.93
N GLN A 110 -1.73 -16.65 -16.95
CA GLN A 110 -2.63 -17.30 -16.01
C GLN A 110 -3.07 -16.33 -14.92
N SER A 111 -4.37 -16.32 -14.65
CA SER A 111 -4.99 -15.49 -13.60
C SER A 111 -5.20 -16.29 -12.33
N TYR A 112 -5.01 -15.65 -11.18
CA TYR A 112 -5.23 -16.20 -9.86
C TYR A 112 -6.08 -15.25 -9.03
N ARG A 113 -6.93 -15.78 -8.15
CA ARG A 113 -7.78 -14.96 -7.27
C ARG A 113 -7.00 -14.26 -6.18
N SER A 114 -5.83 -14.78 -5.84
CA SER A 114 -5.00 -14.29 -4.73
C SER A 114 -3.55 -14.69 -4.87
N VAL A 115 -2.67 -13.97 -4.18
CA VAL A 115 -1.25 -14.35 -4.04
C VAL A 115 -1.10 -15.75 -3.42
N TRP A 116 -2.02 -16.15 -2.53
CA TRP A 116 -2.01 -17.46 -1.90
C TRP A 116 -2.34 -18.58 -2.89
N GLU A 117 -3.30 -18.37 -3.78
CA GLU A 117 -3.62 -19.32 -4.85
C GLU A 117 -2.44 -19.46 -5.83
N ALA A 118 -1.85 -18.32 -6.22
CA ALA A 118 -0.65 -18.32 -7.07
C ALA A 118 0.50 -19.10 -6.41
N TYR A 119 0.78 -18.87 -5.13
CA TYR A 119 1.77 -19.64 -4.35
C TYR A 119 1.51 -21.15 -4.40
N LYS A 120 0.26 -21.57 -4.16
CA LYS A 120 -0.10 -22.99 -4.20
C LYS A 120 0.09 -23.61 -5.58
N SER A 121 -0.23 -22.86 -6.63
CA SER A 121 -0.18 -23.37 -8.00
C SER A 121 1.22 -23.36 -8.60
N THR A 122 2.03 -22.36 -8.26
CA THR A 122 3.37 -22.17 -8.87
C THR A 122 4.52 -22.66 -8.00
N GLY A 123 4.28 -22.85 -6.70
CA GLY A 123 5.34 -23.11 -5.71
C GLY A 123 6.23 -21.91 -5.39
N GLU A 124 6.01 -20.77 -6.05
CA GLU A 124 6.78 -19.56 -5.83
C GLU A 124 6.37 -18.89 -4.51
N SER A 125 7.33 -18.51 -3.66
CA SER A 125 7.02 -17.95 -2.34
C SER A 125 6.16 -16.68 -2.42
N VAL A 126 5.24 -16.49 -1.47
CA VAL A 126 4.40 -15.28 -1.33
C VAL A 126 5.25 -14.00 -1.40
N ARG A 127 6.42 -14.01 -0.73
CA ARG A 127 7.35 -12.87 -0.72
C ARG A 127 7.92 -12.57 -2.12
N SER A 128 8.23 -13.61 -2.90
CA SER A 128 8.74 -13.45 -4.27
C SER A 128 7.67 -12.89 -5.18
N ILE A 129 6.46 -13.49 -5.17
CA ILE A 129 5.31 -13.04 -5.98
C ILE A 129 4.98 -11.57 -5.66
N THR A 130 4.92 -11.20 -4.38
CA THR A 130 4.61 -9.82 -3.99
C THR A 130 5.71 -8.85 -4.38
N LYS A 131 7.00 -9.25 -4.31
CA LYS A 131 8.12 -8.43 -4.79
C LYS A 131 8.03 -8.19 -6.30
N LYS A 132 7.74 -9.22 -7.07
CA LYS A 132 7.61 -9.13 -8.54
C LYS A 132 6.39 -8.31 -8.94
N LEU A 133 5.26 -8.44 -8.25
CA LEU A 133 4.09 -7.56 -8.41
C LEU A 133 4.45 -6.10 -8.16
N TYR A 134 5.25 -5.84 -7.13
CA TYR A 134 5.73 -4.49 -6.80
C TYR A 134 6.61 -3.91 -7.91
N LEU A 135 7.47 -4.74 -8.50
CA LEU A 135 8.38 -4.33 -9.58
C LEU A 135 7.70 -4.30 -10.95
N GLY A 136 6.46 -4.82 -11.07
CA GLY A 136 5.75 -4.94 -12.34
C GLY A 136 6.40 -5.92 -13.32
N VAL A 137 7.19 -6.87 -12.80
CA VAL A 137 7.86 -7.92 -13.59
C VAL A 137 7.19 -9.27 -13.31
N GLU A 138 6.96 -10.04 -14.35
CA GLU A 138 6.32 -11.38 -14.34
C GLU A 138 4.89 -11.43 -13.77
N TRP A 139 4.50 -10.50 -12.91
CA TRP A 139 3.21 -10.45 -12.24
C TRP A 139 2.56 -9.06 -12.32
N ALA A 140 1.25 -9.02 -12.52
CA ALA A 140 0.45 -7.79 -12.47
C ALA A 140 -0.83 -8.02 -11.67
N TRP A 141 -1.34 -6.95 -11.03
CA TRP A 141 -2.65 -6.97 -10.39
C TRP A 141 -3.73 -7.04 -11.49
N GLY A 142 -4.62 -8.01 -11.38
CA GLY A 142 -5.78 -8.11 -12.26
C GLY A 142 -6.73 -6.95 -11.99
N HIS A 143 -7.08 -6.20 -13.04
CA HIS A 143 -8.16 -5.23 -12.93
C HIS A 143 -9.48 -5.97 -12.73
N ARG A 144 -10.19 -5.64 -11.67
CA ARG A 144 -11.60 -6.00 -11.54
C ARG A 144 -12.33 -5.41 -12.75
N LYS A 145 -12.89 -6.25 -13.64
CA LYS A 145 -13.93 -5.78 -14.57
C LYS A 145 -14.99 -5.14 -13.67
N MET A 146 -15.10 -3.82 -13.71
CA MET A 146 -16.31 -3.16 -13.25
C MET A 146 -17.41 -3.77 -14.11
N SER A 147 -18.31 -4.52 -13.48
CA SER A 147 -19.57 -4.87 -14.12
C SER A 147 -20.22 -3.54 -14.48
N THR A 148 -20.20 -3.20 -15.74
CA THR A 148 -21.16 -2.26 -16.30
C THR A 148 -22.51 -2.88 -15.99
N ALA A 149 -23.22 -2.29 -15.02
CA ALA A 149 -24.65 -2.46 -14.96
C ALA A 149 -25.18 -1.81 -16.22
N GLU A 150 -25.43 -2.62 -17.23
CA GLU A 150 -26.28 -2.27 -18.34
C GLU A 150 -27.72 -2.46 -17.88
N GLU A 151 -28.48 -1.33 -17.99
CA GLU A 151 -29.92 -1.16 -18.04
C GLU A 151 -30.72 -1.50 -16.78
#